data_5b70fe166c99eb2fb0669e3aa98d6ccf
#
_entry.id   5b70fe166c99eb2fb0669e3aa98d6ccf
#
_cell.length_a   1.000
_cell.length_b   1.000
_cell.length_c   1.000
_cell.angle_alpha   90.00
_cell.angle_beta   90.00
_cell.angle_gamma   90.00
#
_symmetry.space_group_name_H-M   'P 1'
#
loop_
_entity.id
_entity.type
_entity.pdbx_description
1 polymer ?
#
loop_
_entity_poly.entity_id
_entity_poly.type
_entity_poly.pdbx_seq_one_letter_code
_entity_poly.pdbx_strand_id
1 'polypeptide(L)'
;FSAHAQSVPKPKEFYFDEDRAATPVVAVTGLAGDALVDELVKARERGRKMVEATAQLAHVAMADGRRDLGSQLYEQALGSTQSGGHLWRSISWNYGWDLYRAGEHQSALTRWAQLVTATGGPSWIPPTFALALWKLDRKAEAVAWYGAAVRTEPTLWTDARNFSTLLPDWAQEDRDTLAEVLGAWQANPPTWP
;
A
#
# COMPACT_ATOMS: atom_id res chain seq x y z
N PHE A 1 27.08 -12.59 -3.24
CA PHE A 1 26.60 -11.28 -2.74
C PHE A 1 25.32 -11.52 -1.99
N SER A 2 25.36 -11.49 -0.65
CA SER A 2 24.14 -11.52 0.17
C SER A 2 23.45 -10.16 -0.02
N ALA A 3 22.36 -10.15 -0.74
CA ALA A 3 21.47 -9.01 -0.73
C ALA A 3 20.97 -8.87 0.72
N HIS A 4 21.42 -7.88 1.43
CA HIS A 4 20.87 -7.57 2.74
C HIS A 4 19.41 -7.20 2.56
N ALA A 5 18.52 -7.99 3.14
CA ALA A 5 17.10 -7.66 3.16
C ALA A 5 16.94 -6.27 3.77
N GLN A 6 16.18 -5.40 3.10
CA GLN A 6 15.94 -4.06 3.59
C GLN A 6 15.32 -4.12 5.00
N SER A 7 15.87 -3.32 5.91
CA SER A 7 15.29 -3.14 7.24
C SER A 7 13.92 -2.46 7.11
N VAL A 8 12.89 -3.06 7.69
CA VAL A 8 11.59 -2.41 7.84
C VAL A 8 11.43 -1.88 9.26
N PRO A 9 10.63 -0.83 9.46
CA PRO A 9 10.31 -0.34 10.79
C PRO A 9 9.70 -1.46 11.63
N LYS A 10 9.93 -1.42 12.95
CA LYS A 10 9.27 -2.36 13.87
C LYS A 10 7.82 -1.96 14.08
N PRO A 11 6.90 -2.92 14.26
CA PRO A 11 5.52 -2.63 14.59
C PRO A 11 5.42 -1.89 15.93
N LYS A 12 4.39 -1.05 16.04
CA LYS A 12 4.09 -0.27 17.25
C LYS A 12 2.83 -0.82 17.93
N GLU A 13 2.57 -0.34 19.12
CA GLU A 13 1.44 -0.83 19.91
C GLU A 13 0.08 -0.37 19.37
N PHE A 14 0.01 0.87 18.85
CA PHE A 14 -1.25 1.45 18.40
C PHE A 14 -1.15 2.02 16.99
N TYR A 15 -2.21 1.76 16.21
CA TYR A 15 -2.43 2.30 14.88
C TYR A 15 -3.87 2.80 14.78
N PHE A 16 -4.05 4.02 14.31
CA PHE A 16 -5.35 4.65 14.18
C PHE A 16 -5.64 5.00 12.74
N ASP A 17 -6.88 4.86 12.31
CA ASP A 17 -7.31 5.20 10.96
C ASP A 17 -7.67 6.69 10.85
N GLU A 18 -6.72 7.54 11.15
CA GLU A 18 -6.87 8.99 10.98
C GLU A 18 -6.30 9.49 9.63
N ASP A 19 -5.49 8.67 8.97
CA ASP A 19 -4.84 9.03 7.70
C ASP A 19 -5.67 8.53 6.52
N ARG A 20 -6.21 9.47 5.76
CA ARG A 20 -6.97 9.20 4.53
C ARG A 20 -6.08 8.98 3.30
N ALA A 21 -4.77 8.80 3.50
CA ALA A 21 -3.84 8.55 2.40
C ALA A 21 -4.16 7.24 1.66
N ALA A 22 -4.78 6.25 2.32
CA ALA A 22 -5.17 4.97 1.72
C ALA A 22 -6.39 5.08 0.80
N THR A 23 -6.42 6.08 -0.05
CA THR A 23 -7.49 6.30 -1.04
C THR A 23 -6.91 6.37 -2.45
N PRO A 24 -7.69 5.97 -3.48
CA PRO A 24 -7.27 6.15 -4.85
C PRO A 24 -7.02 7.63 -5.19
N VAL A 25 -5.94 7.90 -5.92
CA VAL A 25 -5.66 9.24 -6.46
C VAL A 25 -6.33 9.36 -7.82
N VAL A 26 -7.35 10.18 -7.91
CA VAL A 26 -8.19 10.29 -9.09
C VAL A 26 -8.39 11.75 -9.49
N ALA A 27 -8.10 12.05 -10.77
CA ALA A 27 -8.37 13.35 -11.38
C ALA A 27 -9.58 13.30 -12.32
N VAL A 28 -9.77 12.18 -13.01
CA VAL A 28 -10.82 11.97 -14.01
C VAL A 28 -11.64 10.75 -13.66
N THR A 29 -12.96 10.91 -13.63
CA THR A 29 -13.94 9.85 -13.35
C THR A 29 -14.88 9.64 -14.51
N GLY A 30 -15.53 8.47 -14.58
CA GLY A 30 -16.58 8.20 -15.58
C GLY A 30 -16.08 7.84 -16.97
N LEU A 31 -14.76 7.73 -17.17
CA LEU A 31 -14.15 7.33 -18.45
C LEU A 31 -13.29 6.09 -18.25
N ALA A 32 -13.04 5.38 -19.34
CA ALA A 32 -12.18 4.20 -19.40
C ALA A 32 -11.41 4.15 -20.72
N GLY A 33 -10.38 3.30 -20.82
CA GLY A 33 -9.62 3.07 -22.03
C GLY A 33 -8.97 4.33 -22.58
N ASP A 34 -8.97 4.48 -23.91
CA ASP A 34 -8.32 5.59 -24.60
C ASP A 34 -8.92 6.96 -24.24
N ALA A 35 -10.22 7.01 -24.02
CA ALA A 35 -10.88 8.26 -23.62
C ALA A 35 -10.38 8.75 -22.25
N LEU A 36 -10.16 7.84 -21.30
CA LEU A 36 -9.57 8.18 -20.02
C LEU A 36 -8.13 8.68 -20.18
N VAL A 37 -7.31 7.96 -20.95
CA VAL A 37 -5.92 8.36 -21.21
C VAL A 37 -5.85 9.74 -21.83
N ASP A 38 -6.66 10.02 -22.85
CA ASP A 38 -6.70 11.33 -23.52
C ASP A 38 -7.04 12.47 -22.55
N GLU A 39 -8.02 12.27 -21.69
CA GLU A 39 -8.38 13.29 -20.70
C GLU A 39 -7.30 13.44 -19.60
N LEU A 40 -6.67 12.37 -19.19
CA LEU A 40 -5.56 12.44 -18.22
C LEU A 40 -4.34 13.16 -18.79
N VAL A 41 -3.99 12.92 -20.06
CA VAL A 41 -2.91 13.64 -20.74
C VAL A 41 -3.18 15.14 -20.78
N LYS A 42 -4.42 15.55 -21.07
CA LYS A 42 -4.81 16.97 -21.02
C LYS A 42 -4.75 17.54 -19.61
N ALA A 43 -5.30 16.82 -18.63
CA ALA A 43 -5.38 17.28 -17.25
C ALA A 43 -4.01 17.41 -16.59
N ARG A 44 -3.02 16.61 -16.98
CA ARG A 44 -1.66 16.72 -16.44
C ARG A 44 -0.86 17.92 -16.96
N GLU A 45 -1.27 18.50 -18.07
CA GLU A 45 -0.57 19.65 -18.67
C GLU A 45 -0.96 20.98 -18.01
N ARG A 46 -2.19 21.09 -17.53
CA ARG A 46 -2.68 22.32 -16.90
C ARG A 46 -3.93 22.06 -16.07
N GLY A 47 -4.14 22.90 -15.05
CA GLY A 47 -5.29 22.84 -14.18
C GLY A 47 -4.94 22.49 -12.74
N ARG A 48 -5.93 22.39 -11.89
CA ARG A 48 -5.75 22.17 -10.44
C ARG A 48 -5.33 20.74 -10.09
N LYS A 49 -5.59 19.78 -10.97
CA LYS A 49 -5.36 18.36 -10.71
C LYS A 49 -4.24 17.77 -11.57
N MET A 50 -3.24 18.57 -11.90
CA MET A 50 -2.11 18.12 -12.74
C MET A 50 -1.35 16.95 -12.09
N VAL A 51 -1.10 17.03 -10.79
CA VAL A 51 -0.37 15.98 -10.05
C VAL A 51 -1.21 14.72 -9.94
N GLU A 52 -2.47 14.85 -9.56
CA GLU A 52 -3.41 13.72 -9.47
C GLU A 52 -3.61 13.05 -10.84
N ALA A 53 -3.69 13.83 -11.92
CA ALA A 53 -3.79 13.30 -13.27
C ALA A 53 -2.55 12.51 -13.67
N THR A 54 -1.37 13.00 -13.31
CA THR A 54 -0.11 12.29 -13.57
C THR A 54 -0.06 10.96 -12.80
N ALA A 55 -0.47 10.96 -11.53
CA ALA A 55 -0.54 9.75 -10.71
C ALA A 55 -1.58 8.75 -11.22
N GLN A 56 -2.75 9.22 -11.64
CA GLN A 56 -3.77 8.34 -12.22
C GLN A 56 -3.31 7.75 -13.56
N LEU A 57 -2.63 8.53 -14.40
CA LEU A 57 -2.05 8.02 -15.63
C LEU A 57 -0.96 6.98 -15.36
N ALA A 58 -0.17 7.17 -14.30
CA ALA A 58 0.79 6.18 -13.82
C ALA A 58 0.09 4.86 -13.47
N HIS A 59 -1.02 4.92 -12.75
CA HIS A 59 -1.83 3.75 -12.40
C HIS A 59 -2.33 3.02 -13.66
N VAL A 60 -2.85 3.74 -14.63
CA VAL A 60 -3.31 3.17 -15.91
C VAL A 60 -2.15 2.46 -16.63
N ALA A 61 -0.99 3.10 -16.71
CA ALA A 61 0.19 2.50 -17.32
C ALA A 61 0.65 1.22 -16.61
N MET A 62 0.67 1.22 -15.29
CA MET A 62 1.02 0.03 -14.48
C MET A 62 0.01 -1.11 -14.72
N ALA A 63 -1.28 -0.82 -14.74
CA ALA A 63 -2.33 -1.80 -15.00
C ALA A 63 -2.24 -2.41 -16.40
N ASP A 64 -1.76 -1.65 -17.38
CA ASP A 64 -1.52 -2.12 -18.76
C ASP A 64 -0.18 -2.86 -18.93
N GLY A 65 0.57 -3.07 -17.86
CA GLY A 65 1.86 -3.74 -17.91
C GLY A 65 3.02 -2.84 -18.37
N ARG A 66 2.81 -1.55 -18.55
CA ARG A 66 3.84 -0.55 -18.89
C ARG A 66 4.53 -0.06 -17.62
N ARG A 67 5.24 -0.96 -16.96
CA ARG A 67 5.80 -0.72 -15.63
C ARG A 67 6.79 0.43 -15.58
N ASP A 68 7.71 0.52 -16.54
CA ASP A 68 8.70 1.60 -16.58
C ASP A 68 8.06 2.97 -16.75
N LEU A 69 7.09 3.06 -17.66
CA LEU A 69 6.33 4.29 -17.85
C LEU A 69 5.53 4.65 -16.59
N GLY A 70 4.85 3.68 -15.99
CA GLY A 70 4.09 3.88 -14.76
C GLY A 70 4.98 4.39 -13.62
N SER A 71 6.14 3.78 -13.44
CA SER A 71 7.12 4.21 -12.42
C SER A 71 7.63 5.62 -12.67
N GLN A 72 7.96 5.98 -13.92
CA GLN A 72 8.38 7.33 -14.27
C GLN A 72 7.29 8.37 -13.95
N LEU A 73 6.05 8.06 -14.28
CA LEU A 73 4.92 8.96 -14.03
C LEU A 73 4.65 9.11 -12.51
N TYR A 74 4.75 8.04 -11.75
CA TYR A 74 4.64 8.12 -10.29
C TYR A 74 5.76 8.98 -9.67
N GLU A 75 7.01 8.78 -10.10
CA GLU A 75 8.13 9.59 -9.62
C GLU A 75 7.97 11.07 -10.00
N GLN A 76 7.46 11.35 -11.20
CA GLN A 76 7.14 12.72 -11.62
C GLN A 76 6.05 13.34 -10.73
N ALA A 77 4.99 12.61 -10.45
CA ALA A 77 3.92 13.08 -9.57
C ALA A 77 4.43 13.36 -8.14
N LEU A 78 5.23 12.45 -7.59
CA LEU A 78 5.85 12.60 -6.27
C LEU A 78 6.78 13.81 -6.21
N GLY A 79 7.57 14.03 -7.26
CA GLY A 79 8.47 15.19 -7.35
C GLY A 79 7.75 16.52 -7.51
N SER A 80 6.48 16.50 -7.88
CA SER A 80 5.64 17.69 -8.09
C SER A 80 4.77 18.05 -6.87
N THR A 81 4.92 17.34 -5.76
CA THR A 81 4.16 17.57 -4.53
C THR A 81 5.08 17.65 -3.32
N GLN A 82 4.56 18.20 -2.24
CA GLN A 82 5.34 18.35 -1.00
C GLN A 82 5.58 17.00 -0.35
N SER A 83 6.84 16.63 -0.14
CA SER A 83 7.23 15.42 0.56
C SER A 83 6.60 15.35 1.95
N GLY A 84 5.99 14.20 2.27
CA GLY A 84 5.29 13.97 3.53
C GLY A 84 3.90 14.60 3.63
N GLY A 85 3.48 15.40 2.65
CA GLY A 85 2.13 15.93 2.58
C GLY A 85 1.08 14.88 2.25
N HIS A 86 -0.21 15.25 2.40
CA HIS A 86 -1.32 14.30 2.20
C HIS A 86 -1.31 13.66 0.80
N LEU A 87 -1.16 14.48 -0.24
CA LEU A 87 -1.15 13.98 -1.62
C LEU A 87 0.07 13.10 -1.90
N TRP A 88 1.24 13.49 -1.39
CA TRP A 88 2.45 12.66 -1.49
C TRP A 88 2.24 11.29 -0.84
N ARG A 89 1.60 11.24 0.32
CA ARG A 89 1.28 10.01 1.03
C ARG A 89 0.30 9.14 0.24
N SER A 90 -0.76 9.74 -0.31
CA SER A 90 -1.73 9.02 -1.15
C SER A 90 -1.10 8.46 -2.42
N ILE A 91 -0.26 9.24 -3.09
CA ILE A 91 0.47 8.77 -4.29
C ILE A 91 1.40 7.61 -3.93
N SER A 92 2.16 7.72 -2.85
CA SER A 92 3.06 6.67 -2.39
C SER A 92 2.31 5.39 -2.04
N TRP A 93 1.15 5.48 -1.42
CA TRP A 93 0.28 4.36 -1.12
C TRP A 93 -0.19 3.64 -2.39
N ASN A 94 -0.72 4.40 -3.35
CA ASN A 94 -1.19 3.85 -4.63
C ASN A 94 -0.04 3.24 -5.44
N TYR A 95 1.12 3.90 -5.48
CA TYR A 95 2.30 3.39 -6.15
C TYR A 95 2.77 2.06 -5.54
N GLY A 96 2.77 1.96 -4.24
CA GLY A 96 3.11 0.72 -3.55
C GLY A 96 2.20 -0.43 -3.96
N TRP A 97 0.91 -0.22 -4.05
CA TRP A 97 -0.03 -1.24 -4.51
C TRP A 97 0.17 -1.64 -5.97
N ASP A 98 0.47 -0.70 -6.84
CA ASP A 98 0.75 -1.03 -8.25
C ASP A 98 2.05 -1.82 -8.39
N LEU A 99 3.08 -1.50 -7.62
CA LEU A 99 4.29 -2.29 -7.53
C LEU A 99 4.01 -3.71 -7.01
N TYR A 100 3.20 -3.82 -5.97
CA TYR A 100 2.79 -5.12 -5.43
C TYR A 100 2.08 -5.98 -6.49
N ARG A 101 1.10 -5.40 -7.19
CA ARG A 101 0.35 -6.10 -8.25
C ARG A 101 1.24 -6.48 -9.44
N ALA A 102 2.29 -5.73 -9.69
CA ALA A 102 3.30 -6.06 -10.70
C ALA A 102 4.29 -7.15 -10.25
N GLY A 103 4.15 -7.69 -9.05
CA GLY A 103 5.02 -8.70 -8.48
C GLY A 103 6.29 -8.16 -7.83
N GLU A 104 6.43 -6.84 -7.72
CA GLU A 104 7.58 -6.18 -7.10
C GLU A 104 7.34 -5.92 -5.60
N HIS A 105 7.22 -6.99 -4.85
CA HIS A 105 6.86 -6.94 -3.44
C HIS A 105 7.89 -6.19 -2.58
N GLN A 106 9.18 -6.32 -2.89
CA GLN A 106 10.23 -5.60 -2.16
C GLN A 106 10.15 -4.09 -2.41
N SER A 107 9.94 -3.68 -3.66
CA SER A 107 9.79 -2.26 -4.02
C SER A 107 8.53 -1.66 -3.40
N ALA A 108 7.44 -2.42 -3.37
CA ALA A 108 6.21 -2.03 -2.69
C ALA A 108 6.43 -1.79 -1.19
N LEU A 109 7.09 -2.73 -0.53
CA LEU A 109 7.41 -2.62 0.89
C LEU A 109 8.29 -1.40 1.20
N THR A 110 9.30 -1.16 0.35
CA THR A 110 10.16 0.03 0.44
C THR A 110 9.35 1.32 0.37
N ARG A 111 8.42 1.40 -0.59
CA ARG A 111 7.56 2.57 -0.77
C ARG A 111 6.65 2.79 0.44
N TRP A 112 6.01 1.76 0.91
CA TRP A 112 5.13 1.83 2.07
C TRP A 112 5.88 2.14 3.38
N ALA A 113 7.11 1.64 3.53
CA ALA A 113 7.92 1.93 4.71
C ALA A 113 8.18 3.43 4.92
N GLN A 114 8.21 4.21 3.85
CA GLN A 114 8.35 5.66 3.91
C GLN A 114 7.12 6.38 4.50
N LEU A 115 5.99 5.70 4.57
CA LEU A 115 4.73 6.24 5.11
C LEU A 115 4.61 6.05 6.64
N VAL A 116 5.47 5.21 7.23
CA VAL A 116 5.45 4.98 8.68
C VAL A 116 6.06 6.17 9.40
N THR A 117 5.31 6.75 10.34
CA THR A 117 5.75 7.90 11.14
C THR A 117 6.25 7.47 12.52
N ALA A 118 7.00 8.36 13.18
CA ALA A 118 7.55 8.10 14.51
C ALA A 118 6.45 7.94 15.59
N THR A 119 5.30 8.57 15.41
CA THR A 119 4.23 8.66 16.42
C THR A 119 3.08 7.67 16.24
N GLY A 120 3.27 6.62 15.47
CA GLY A 120 2.21 5.71 15.08
C GLY A 120 1.87 5.90 13.60
N GLY A 121 0.79 5.34 13.18
CA GLY A 121 0.36 5.43 11.78
C GLY A 121 -1.06 4.94 11.58
N PRO A 122 -1.54 5.01 10.34
CA PRO A 122 -2.88 4.52 10.02
C PRO A 122 -3.02 3.01 10.23
N SER A 123 -4.24 2.58 10.52
CA SER A 123 -4.58 1.17 10.77
C SER A 123 -4.36 0.25 9.55
N TRP A 124 -4.26 0.81 8.35
CA TRP A 124 -3.95 0.04 7.15
C TRP A 124 -2.51 -0.48 7.09
N ILE A 125 -1.57 0.12 7.85
CA ILE A 125 -0.15 -0.26 7.82
C ILE A 125 0.07 -1.71 8.25
N PRO A 126 -0.40 -2.18 9.42
CA PRO A 126 -0.09 -3.53 9.87
C PRO A 126 -0.52 -4.64 8.89
N PRO A 127 -1.76 -4.69 8.39
CA PRO A 127 -2.13 -5.76 7.47
C PRO A 127 -1.40 -5.68 6.13
N THR A 128 -1.11 -4.47 5.63
CA THR A 128 -0.40 -4.27 4.38
C THR A 128 1.05 -4.75 4.46
N PHE A 129 1.75 -4.40 5.54
CA PHE A 129 3.11 -4.88 5.79
C PHE A 129 3.14 -6.40 6.01
N ALA A 130 2.18 -6.94 6.73
CA ALA A 130 2.07 -8.38 6.94
C ALA A 130 1.95 -9.13 5.61
N LEU A 131 1.11 -8.64 4.71
CA LEU A 131 0.95 -9.20 3.37
C LEU A 131 2.26 -9.19 2.57
N ALA A 132 2.89 -8.03 2.45
CA ALA A 132 4.12 -7.88 1.66
C ALA A 132 5.28 -8.70 2.23
N LEU A 133 5.47 -8.70 3.53
CA LEU A 133 6.51 -9.48 4.21
C LEU A 133 6.29 -10.97 4.03
N TRP A 134 5.06 -11.44 4.10
CA TRP A 134 4.74 -12.85 3.85
C TRP A 134 5.08 -13.28 2.43
N LYS A 135 4.75 -12.45 1.45
CA LYS A 135 5.11 -12.69 0.04
C LYS A 135 6.63 -12.71 -0.19
N LEU A 136 7.39 -12.02 0.63
CA LEU A 136 8.85 -12.00 0.60
C LEU A 136 9.50 -13.13 1.42
N ASP A 137 8.72 -14.08 1.92
CA ASP A 137 9.17 -15.17 2.81
C ASP A 137 9.84 -14.65 4.11
N ARG A 138 9.47 -13.46 4.54
CA ARG A 138 9.86 -12.84 5.82
C ARG A 138 8.78 -13.07 6.86
N LYS A 139 8.52 -14.33 7.15
CA LYS A 139 7.33 -14.78 7.88
C LYS A 139 7.29 -14.30 9.33
N ALA A 140 8.41 -14.31 10.04
CA ALA A 140 8.46 -13.84 11.43
C ALA A 140 8.12 -12.34 11.54
N GLU A 141 8.62 -11.53 10.62
CA GLU A 141 8.30 -10.11 10.55
C GLU A 141 6.84 -9.87 10.15
N ALA A 142 6.32 -10.66 9.21
CA ALA A 142 4.91 -10.61 8.81
C ALA A 142 3.98 -10.89 9.98
N VAL A 143 4.27 -11.91 10.77
CA VAL A 143 3.50 -12.29 11.97
C VAL A 143 3.59 -11.19 13.03
N ALA A 144 4.75 -10.58 13.24
CA ALA A 144 4.91 -9.47 14.17
C ALA A 144 4.05 -8.25 13.76
N TRP A 145 4.03 -7.91 12.48
CA TRP A 145 3.19 -6.83 11.96
C TRP A 145 1.70 -7.16 12.05
N TYR A 146 1.32 -8.40 11.80
CA TYR A 146 -0.07 -8.83 12.00
C TYR A 146 -0.48 -8.72 13.47
N GLY A 147 0.41 -9.07 14.38
CA GLY A 147 0.23 -8.90 15.81
C GLY A 147 -0.09 -7.46 16.21
N ALA A 148 0.48 -6.48 15.53
CA ALA A 148 0.15 -5.07 15.76
C ALA A 148 -1.32 -4.75 15.42
N ALA A 149 -1.87 -5.32 14.34
CA ALA A 149 -3.28 -5.18 14.02
C ALA A 149 -4.17 -5.81 15.12
N VAL A 150 -3.83 -7.01 15.56
CA VAL A 150 -4.58 -7.71 16.62
C VAL A 150 -4.55 -6.92 17.93
N ARG A 151 -3.40 -6.38 18.32
CA ARG A 151 -3.28 -5.58 19.57
C ARG A 151 -4.08 -4.29 19.49
N THR A 152 -4.13 -3.67 18.34
CA THR A 152 -4.89 -2.43 18.14
C THR A 152 -6.39 -2.68 18.19
N GLU A 153 -6.87 -3.70 17.47
CA GLU A 153 -8.29 -4.02 17.33
C GLU A 153 -8.51 -5.55 17.36
N PRO A 154 -8.42 -6.17 18.54
CA PRO A 154 -8.44 -7.63 18.64
C PRO A 154 -9.76 -8.26 18.19
N THR A 155 -10.88 -7.59 18.37
CA THR A 155 -12.18 -8.11 17.94
C THR A 155 -12.35 -8.16 16.42
N LEU A 156 -11.56 -7.38 15.68
CA LEU A 156 -11.63 -7.31 14.22
C LEU A 156 -10.65 -8.27 13.55
N TRP A 157 -9.41 -8.34 14.05
CA TRP A 157 -8.31 -9.01 13.35
C TRP A 157 -8.05 -10.46 13.77
N THR A 158 -8.75 -10.98 14.78
CA THR A 158 -8.61 -12.38 15.20
C THR A 158 -9.46 -13.35 14.40
N ASP A 159 -10.26 -12.89 13.46
CA ASP A 159 -11.17 -13.71 12.66
C ASP A 159 -11.10 -13.32 11.17
N ALA A 160 -10.61 -14.24 10.35
CA ALA A 160 -10.49 -14.03 8.90
C ALA A 160 -11.83 -13.77 8.19
N ARG A 161 -12.96 -14.14 8.79
CA ARG A 161 -14.30 -13.84 8.25
C ARG A 161 -14.58 -12.33 8.17
N ASN A 162 -13.86 -11.53 8.95
CA ASN A 162 -13.98 -10.08 8.93
C ASN A 162 -13.22 -9.43 7.76
N PHE A 163 -12.33 -10.14 7.06
CA PHE A 163 -11.46 -9.54 6.05
C PHE A 163 -12.20 -8.97 4.85
N SER A 164 -13.30 -9.56 4.45
CA SER A 164 -14.11 -9.01 3.35
C SER A 164 -14.71 -7.64 3.70
N THR A 165 -15.00 -7.39 4.96
CA THR A 165 -15.51 -6.11 5.46
C THR A 165 -14.38 -5.11 5.74
N LEU A 166 -13.28 -5.59 6.34
CA LEU A 166 -12.13 -4.74 6.71
C LEU A 166 -11.29 -4.32 5.49
N LEU A 167 -11.22 -5.19 4.50
CA LEU A 167 -10.34 -5.06 3.33
C LEU A 167 -11.16 -5.27 2.03
N PRO A 168 -12.21 -4.46 1.80
CA PRO A 168 -13.13 -4.69 0.67
C PRO A 168 -12.46 -4.53 -0.68
N ASP A 169 -11.43 -3.67 -0.78
CA ASP A 169 -10.73 -3.37 -2.03
C ASP A 169 -9.56 -4.33 -2.31
N TRP A 170 -9.27 -5.23 -1.39
CA TRP A 170 -8.24 -6.25 -1.60
C TRP A 170 -8.76 -7.36 -2.53
N ALA A 171 -7.89 -7.90 -3.36
CA ALA A 171 -8.18 -9.13 -4.08
C ALA A 171 -8.40 -10.29 -3.10
N GLN A 172 -9.26 -11.24 -3.47
CA GLN A 172 -9.55 -12.40 -2.61
C GLN A 172 -8.27 -13.20 -2.31
N GLU A 173 -7.38 -13.35 -3.29
CA GLU A 173 -6.09 -14.01 -3.12
C GLU A 173 -5.26 -13.36 -2.00
N ASP A 174 -5.26 -12.04 -1.91
CA ASP A 174 -4.52 -11.31 -0.89
C ASP A 174 -5.15 -11.45 0.50
N ARG A 175 -6.49 -11.47 0.57
CA ARG A 175 -7.19 -11.78 1.81
C ARG A 175 -6.91 -13.22 2.26
N ASP A 176 -6.85 -14.17 1.36
CA ASP A 176 -6.50 -15.56 1.65
C ASP A 176 -5.07 -15.68 2.16
N THR A 177 -4.14 -14.96 1.55
CA THR A 177 -2.75 -14.89 2.04
C THR A 177 -2.68 -14.30 3.46
N LEU A 178 -3.43 -13.24 3.71
CA LEU A 178 -3.47 -12.64 5.06
C LEU A 178 -4.07 -13.60 6.09
N ALA A 179 -5.03 -14.45 5.68
CA ALA A 179 -5.57 -15.50 6.54
C ALA A 179 -4.50 -16.54 6.91
N GLU A 180 -3.55 -16.84 6.02
CA GLU A 180 -2.39 -17.69 6.35
C GLU A 180 -1.51 -17.03 7.42
N VAL A 181 -1.29 -15.71 7.31
CA VAL A 181 -0.52 -14.95 8.32
C VAL A 181 -1.22 -15.01 9.68
N LEU A 182 -2.53 -14.80 9.71
CA LEU A 182 -3.33 -14.96 10.93
C LEU A 182 -3.19 -16.37 11.52
N GLY A 183 -3.26 -17.41 10.70
CA GLY A 183 -3.07 -18.79 11.15
C GLY A 183 -1.71 -19.01 11.79
N ALA A 184 -0.65 -18.47 11.21
CA ALA A 184 0.70 -18.52 11.76
C ALA A 184 0.81 -17.74 13.08
N TRP A 185 0.17 -16.58 13.18
CA TRP A 185 0.11 -15.82 14.43
C TRP A 185 -0.62 -16.61 15.53
N GLN A 186 -1.76 -17.23 15.21
CA GLN A 186 -2.53 -18.03 16.16
C GLN A 186 -1.77 -19.26 16.65
N ALA A 187 -1.01 -19.90 15.77
CA ALA A 187 -0.23 -21.10 16.10
C ALA A 187 0.92 -20.81 17.07
N ASN A 188 1.55 -19.64 16.94
CA ASN A 188 2.68 -19.23 17.76
C ASN A 188 2.75 -17.69 17.86
N PRO A 189 1.90 -17.08 18.69
CA PRO A 189 1.92 -15.64 18.87
C PRO A 189 3.28 -15.17 19.39
N PRO A 190 3.96 -14.24 18.71
CA PRO A 190 5.23 -13.72 19.19
C PRO A 190 5.03 -12.90 20.45
N THR A 191 6.05 -12.86 21.29
CA THR A 191 6.10 -11.87 22.38
C THR A 191 6.17 -10.48 21.77
N TRP A 192 5.41 -9.55 22.35
CA TRP A 192 5.42 -8.18 21.88
C TRP A 192 6.79 -7.54 22.10
N PRO A 193 7.36 -6.87 21.10
CA PRO A 193 8.67 -6.23 21.22
C PRO A 193 8.66 -4.99 22.09
#